data_aee9d72970e3e02b3443163f98ef42d0
#
_entry.id   aee9d72970e3e02b3443163f98ef42d0
#
_cell.length_a   1.000
_cell.length_b   1.000
_cell.length_c   1.000
_cell.angle_alpha   90.00
_cell.angle_beta   90.00
_cell.angle_gamma   90.00
#
_symmetry.space_group_name_H-M   'P 1'
#
loop_
_entity.id
_entity.type
_entity.pdbx_description
1 polymer ?
#
loop_
_entity_poly.entity_id
_entity_poly.type
_entity_poly.pdbx_seq_one_letter_code
_entity_poly.pdbx_strand_id
1 'polypeptide(L)'
;MGINEQYFSAAIERLEERRRANRLESDMRRSEVESKIPEYRELSLKLGETGSEIVRLVMRGGDTSKELAEVERRNLEIQKRLAELLYENGYPEGYLKPIYTCPICQDKGIVNDKWCQCFQKLLMEETARELNRNSPLSLSSFESFRLDLYPDVINPALRVSERAIMQRNLESVSYTHLTLPTKLEV
;
A
#
# COMPACT_ATOMS: atom_id res chain seq x y z
N MET A 1 16.30 -16.28 -12.53
CA MET A 1 16.10 -16.58 -11.10
C MET A 1 14.62 -16.85 -10.89
N GLY A 2 14.20 -18.08 -10.61
CA GLY A 2 12.81 -18.40 -10.31
C GLY A 2 12.45 -17.76 -8.96
N ILE A 3 11.37 -16.99 -8.94
CA ILE A 3 10.78 -16.48 -7.69
C ILE A 3 10.29 -17.71 -6.93
N ASN A 4 10.74 -17.89 -5.68
CA ASN A 4 10.25 -18.98 -4.86
C ASN A 4 8.76 -18.75 -4.59
N GLU A 5 7.93 -19.74 -4.92
CA GLU A 5 6.46 -19.70 -4.84
C GLU A 5 5.97 -19.30 -3.43
N GLN A 6 6.70 -19.69 -2.39
CA GLN A 6 6.38 -19.33 -1.00
C GLN A 6 6.46 -17.82 -0.74
N TYR A 7 7.51 -17.13 -1.25
CA TYR A 7 7.66 -15.68 -1.06
C TYR A 7 6.61 -14.91 -1.83
N PHE A 8 6.29 -15.40 -3.02
CA PHE A 8 5.24 -14.83 -3.85
C PHE A 8 3.87 -14.94 -3.18
N SER A 9 3.54 -16.11 -2.65
CA SER A 9 2.30 -16.33 -1.90
C SER A 9 2.19 -15.41 -0.67
N ALA A 10 3.26 -15.29 0.12
CA ALA A 10 3.30 -14.40 1.27
C ALA A 10 3.14 -12.92 0.89
N ALA A 11 3.74 -12.49 -0.22
CA ALA A 11 3.57 -11.12 -0.71
C ALA A 11 2.13 -10.84 -1.19
N ILE A 12 1.47 -11.82 -1.83
CA ILE A 12 0.05 -11.72 -2.20
C ILE A 12 -0.81 -11.61 -0.93
N GLU A 13 -0.58 -12.45 0.07
CA GLU A 13 -1.35 -12.43 1.33
C GLU A 13 -1.27 -11.05 2.00
N ARG A 14 -0.09 -10.46 2.08
CA ARG A 14 0.09 -9.09 2.61
C ARG A 14 -0.64 -8.04 1.77
N LEU A 15 -0.65 -8.20 0.45
CA LEU A 15 -1.41 -7.29 -0.42
C LEU A 15 -2.92 -7.39 -0.16
N GLU A 16 -3.42 -8.60 0.05
CA GLU A 16 -4.82 -8.84 0.39
C GLU A 16 -5.17 -8.34 1.79
N GLU A 17 -4.28 -8.46 2.77
CA GLU A 17 -4.46 -7.86 4.09
C GLU A 17 -4.61 -6.33 4.00
N ARG A 18 -3.77 -5.66 3.20
CA ARG A 18 -3.91 -4.21 2.94
C ARG A 18 -5.26 -3.88 2.34
N ARG A 19 -5.72 -4.65 1.35
CA ARG A 19 -7.05 -4.47 0.75
C ARG A 19 -8.17 -4.63 1.77
N ARG A 20 -8.08 -5.65 2.63
CA ARG A 20 -9.06 -5.87 3.69
C ARG A 20 -9.09 -4.72 4.68
N ALA A 21 -7.92 -4.27 5.14
CA ALA A 21 -7.82 -3.14 6.06
C ALA A 21 -8.40 -1.85 5.46
N ASN A 22 -8.07 -1.52 4.20
CA ASN A 22 -8.59 -0.36 3.50
C ASN A 22 -10.10 -0.41 3.26
N ARG A 23 -10.65 -1.60 2.97
CA ARG A 23 -12.10 -1.79 2.87
C ARG A 23 -12.78 -1.58 4.21
N LEU A 24 -12.26 -2.20 5.27
CA LEU A 24 -12.80 -2.04 6.63
C LEU A 24 -12.84 -0.57 7.02
N GLU A 25 -11.77 0.18 6.79
CA GLU A 25 -11.72 1.60 7.06
C GLU A 25 -12.77 2.39 6.24
N SER A 26 -12.92 2.06 4.96
CA SER A 26 -13.94 2.68 4.10
C SER A 26 -15.36 2.37 4.57
N ASP A 27 -15.62 1.14 5.01
CA ASP A 27 -16.92 0.71 5.52
C ASP A 27 -17.23 1.37 6.88
N MET A 28 -16.23 1.53 7.74
CA MET A 28 -16.36 2.25 9.01
C MET A 28 -16.73 3.72 8.78
N ARG A 29 -16.04 4.41 7.86
CA ARG A 29 -16.35 5.80 7.50
C ARG A 29 -17.77 5.94 6.95
N ARG A 30 -18.17 5.03 6.09
CA ARG A 30 -19.55 5.01 5.57
C ARG A 30 -20.57 4.81 6.68
N SER A 31 -20.35 3.82 7.53
CA SER A 31 -21.24 3.53 8.67
C SER A 31 -21.33 4.72 9.64
N GLU A 32 -20.22 5.43 9.87
CA GLU A 32 -20.20 6.65 10.67
C GLU A 32 -21.11 7.71 10.08
N VAL A 33 -20.96 8.02 8.79
CA VAL A 33 -21.77 9.03 8.09
C VAL A 33 -23.25 8.63 8.11
N GLU A 34 -23.57 7.40 7.77
CA GLU A 34 -24.96 6.90 7.74
C GLU A 34 -25.62 6.90 9.12
N SER A 35 -24.86 6.71 10.19
CA SER A 35 -25.38 6.78 11.55
C SER A 35 -25.62 8.21 12.03
N LYS A 36 -24.78 9.16 11.60
CA LYS A 36 -24.88 10.56 12.01
C LYS A 36 -25.86 11.36 11.15
N ILE A 37 -26.06 10.97 9.88
CA ILE A 37 -26.88 11.68 8.92
C ILE A 37 -27.94 10.73 8.33
N PRO A 38 -29.13 10.60 8.96
CA PRO A 38 -30.19 9.69 8.47
C PRO A 38 -30.61 9.96 7.01
N GLU A 39 -30.69 11.24 6.60
CA GLU A 39 -31.01 11.63 5.22
C GLU A 39 -29.98 11.07 4.23
N TYR A 40 -28.69 11.08 4.60
CA TYR A 40 -27.61 10.50 3.78
C TYR A 40 -27.86 9.00 3.54
N ARG A 41 -28.20 8.26 4.58
CA ARG A 41 -28.51 6.82 4.50
C ARG A 41 -29.68 6.55 3.54
N GLU A 42 -30.78 7.30 3.67
CA GLU A 42 -31.94 7.12 2.79
C GLU A 42 -31.64 7.38 1.33
N LEU A 43 -30.90 8.47 1.06
CA LEU A 43 -30.50 8.82 -0.31
C LEU A 43 -29.48 7.83 -0.88
N SER A 44 -28.57 7.32 -0.07
CA SER A 44 -27.61 6.29 -0.47
C SER A 44 -28.30 4.98 -0.86
N LEU A 45 -29.34 4.58 -0.12
CA LEU A 45 -30.15 3.41 -0.46
C LEU A 45 -30.91 3.62 -1.79
N LYS A 46 -31.55 4.77 -1.97
CA LYS A 46 -32.22 5.12 -3.23
C LYS A 46 -31.27 5.09 -4.42
N LEU A 47 -30.06 5.61 -4.24
CA LEU A 47 -29.01 5.56 -5.28
C LEU A 47 -28.61 4.12 -5.62
N GLY A 48 -28.52 3.24 -4.63
CA GLY A 48 -28.23 1.81 -4.83
C GLY A 48 -29.32 1.07 -5.62
N GLU A 49 -30.60 1.43 -5.42
CA GLU A 49 -31.73 0.81 -6.11
C GLU A 49 -31.77 1.13 -7.62
N THR A 50 -31.22 2.29 -8.01
CA THR A 50 -31.22 2.72 -9.42
C THR A 50 -30.41 1.82 -10.34
N GLY A 51 -29.36 1.14 -9.82
CA GLY A 51 -28.63 0.15 -10.59
C GLY A 51 -29.50 -1.01 -11.05
N SER A 52 -30.39 -1.52 -10.19
CA SER A 52 -31.37 -2.56 -10.51
C SER A 52 -32.44 -2.06 -11.47
N GLU A 53 -32.82 -0.79 -11.39
CA GLU A 53 -33.76 -0.15 -12.28
C GLU A 53 -33.20 -0.06 -13.71
N ILE A 54 -31.97 0.38 -13.86
CA ILE A 54 -31.26 0.44 -15.15
C ILE A 54 -31.19 -0.96 -15.79
N VAL A 55 -30.80 -1.98 -15.03
CA VAL A 55 -30.75 -3.36 -15.55
C VAL A 55 -32.12 -3.82 -16.05
N ARG A 56 -33.18 -3.54 -15.32
CA ARG A 56 -34.56 -3.87 -15.75
C ARG A 56 -34.97 -3.14 -17.00
N LEU A 57 -34.65 -1.84 -17.16
CA LEU A 57 -34.91 -1.08 -18.35
C LEU A 57 -34.19 -1.64 -19.58
N VAL A 58 -32.89 -1.97 -19.43
CA VAL A 58 -32.11 -2.56 -20.52
C VAL A 58 -32.63 -3.94 -20.91
N MET A 59 -33.00 -4.77 -19.93
CA MET A 59 -33.56 -6.12 -20.20
C MET A 59 -34.95 -6.10 -20.86
N ARG A 60 -35.74 -5.06 -20.61
CA ARG A 60 -37.08 -4.91 -21.26
C ARG A 60 -36.93 -4.73 -22.76
N GLY A 61 -35.84 -4.14 -23.22
CA GLY A 61 -35.64 -3.80 -24.63
C GLY A 61 -36.59 -2.67 -25.11
N GLY A 62 -36.43 -2.28 -26.37
CA GLY A 62 -37.17 -1.16 -26.95
C GLY A 62 -36.46 0.19 -26.73
N ASP A 63 -37.15 1.28 -27.08
CA ASP A 63 -36.62 2.65 -26.88
C ASP A 63 -36.83 3.08 -25.41
N THR A 64 -35.83 2.84 -24.59
CA THR A 64 -35.79 3.22 -23.17
C THR A 64 -35.01 4.51 -22.92
N SER A 65 -34.67 5.27 -23.96
CA SER A 65 -33.80 6.44 -23.87
C SER A 65 -34.33 7.51 -22.90
N LYS A 66 -35.65 7.75 -22.92
CA LYS A 66 -36.28 8.75 -22.02
C LYS A 66 -36.24 8.30 -20.56
N GLU A 67 -36.54 7.04 -20.32
CA GLU A 67 -36.53 6.46 -18.97
C GLU A 67 -35.13 6.45 -18.39
N LEU A 68 -34.12 6.11 -19.19
CA LEU A 68 -32.72 6.17 -18.79
C LEU A 68 -32.24 7.60 -18.47
N ALA A 69 -32.61 8.57 -19.29
CA ALA A 69 -32.31 9.98 -19.03
C ALA A 69 -32.95 10.49 -17.72
N GLU A 70 -34.15 10.04 -17.39
CA GLU A 70 -34.83 10.41 -16.15
C GLU A 70 -34.11 9.76 -14.92
N VAL A 71 -33.70 8.51 -15.04
CA VAL A 71 -32.88 7.83 -13.98
C VAL A 71 -31.56 8.55 -13.77
N GLU A 72 -30.86 8.93 -14.86
CA GLU A 72 -29.61 9.67 -14.80
C GLU A 72 -29.81 11.03 -14.11
N ARG A 73 -30.82 11.82 -14.50
CA ARG A 73 -31.12 13.11 -13.87
C ARG A 73 -31.34 12.96 -12.36
N ARG A 74 -32.19 12.01 -11.97
CA ARG A 74 -32.45 11.71 -10.55
C ARG A 74 -31.21 11.28 -9.80
N ASN A 75 -30.38 10.49 -10.42
CA ASN A 75 -29.11 10.07 -9.80
C ASN A 75 -28.15 11.25 -9.57
N LEU A 76 -28.03 12.14 -10.54
CA LEU A 76 -27.21 13.34 -10.41
C LEU A 76 -27.71 14.26 -9.29
N GLU A 77 -29.03 14.42 -9.17
CA GLU A 77 -29.62 15.19 -8.06
C GLU A 77 -29.34 14.56 -6.70
N ILE A 78 -29.49 13.23 -6.57
CA ILE A 78 -29.17 12.51 -5.35
C ILE A 78 -27.67 12.65 -5.02
N GLN A 79 -26.78 12.46 -5.98
CA GLN A 79 -25.34 12.58 -5.77
C GLN A 79 -24.94 13.99 -5.31
N LYS A 80 -25.55 15.02 -5.90
CA LYS A 80 -25.35 16.41 -5.50
C LYS A 80 -25.79 16.61 -4.04
N ARG A 81 -26.99 16.15 -3.67
CA ARG A 81 -27.50 16.28 -2.30
C ARG A 81 -26.64 15.51 -1.30
N LEU A 82 -26.15 14.32 -1.64
CA LEU A 82 -25.22 13.56 -0.79
C LEU A 82 -23.93 14.33 -0.54
N ALA A 83 -23.38 15.00 -1.57
CA ALA A 83 -22.18 15.83 -1.41
C ALA A 83 -22.43 17.05 -0.52
N GLU A 84 -23.59 17.72 -0.67
CA GLU A 84 -24.01 18.83 0.17
C GLU A 84 -24.15 18.42 1.64
N LEU A 85 -24.79 17.27 1.91
CA LEU A 85 -24.93 16.74 3.27
C LEU A 85 -23.58 16.46 3.95
N LEU A 86 -22.61 15.94 3.23
CA LEU A 86 -21.26 15.73 3.76
C LEU A 86 -20.61 17.07 4.11
N TYR A 87 -20.69 18.05 3.23
CA TYR A 87 -20.14 19.37 3.44
C TYR A 87 -20.79 20.09 4.63
N GLU A 88 -22.14 20.09 4.70
CA GLU A 88 -22.94 20.71 5.78
C GLU A 88 -22.59 20.12 7.16
N ASN A 89 -22.20 18.83 7.21
CA ASN A 89 -21.81 18.14 8.43
C ASN A 89 -20.31 18.14 8.70
N GLY A 90 -19.52 18.94 7.95
CA GLY A 90 -18.09 19.16 8.22
C GLY A 90 -17.17 18.03 7.76
N TYR A 91 -17.64 17.11 6.92
CA TYR A 91 -16.78 16.09 6.35
C TYR A 91 -15.92 16.66 5.22
N PRO A 92 -14.62 16.31 5.15
CA PRO A 92 -13.74 16.79 4.09
C PRO A 92 -14.14 16.22 2.74
N GLU A 93 -13.83 16.96 1.68
CA GLU A 93 -14.04 16.46 0.31
C GLU A 93 -13.33 15.11 0.11
N GLY A 94 -14.05 14.14 -0.40
CA GLY A 94 -13.53 12.82 -0.66
C GLY A 94 -13.43 11.90 0.56
N TYR A 95 -14.03 12.26 1.70
CA TYR A 95 -14.02 11.43 2.91
C TYR A 95 -14.45 9.98 2.69
N LEU A 96 -15.43 9.77 1.81
CA LEU A 96 -15.96 8.45 1.43
C LEU A 96 -15.36 7.88 0.15
N LYS A 97 -14.34 8.53 -0.43
CA LYS A 97 -13.61 7.94 -1.57
C LYS A 97 -12.89 6.67 -1.14
N PRO A 98 -12.76 5.68 -2.03
CA PRO A 98 -12.02 4.46 -1.73
C PRO A 98 -10.60 4.76 -1.26
N ILE A 99 -10.17 4.06 -0.20
CA ILE A 99 -8.84 4.20 0.38
C ILE A 99 -7.91 3.19 -0.28
N TYR A 100 -6.74 3.65 -0.72
CA TYR A 100 -5.71 2.80 -1.30
C TYR A 100 -4.36 3.10 -0.66
N THR A 101 -3.63 2.06 -0.26
CA THR A 101 -2.25 2.19 0.21
C THR A 101 -1.32 2.54 -0.96
N CYS A 102 -1.58 1.97 -2.13
CA CYS A 102 -0.88 2.30 -3.37
C CYS A 102 -1.83 3.00 -4.35
N PRO A 103 -1.67 4.31 -4.61
CA PRO A 103 -2.53 5.03 -5.53
C PRO A 103 -2.33 4.62 -7.00
N ILE A 104 -1.14 4.07 -7.35
CA ILE A 104 -0.80 3.70 -8.74
C ILE A 104 -1.60 2.49 -9.19
N CYS A 105 -1.58 1.39 -8.42
CA CYS A 105 -2.29 0.16 -8.77
C CYS A 105 -3.61 -0.01 -8.01
N GLN A 106 -3.96 0.91 -7.12
CA GLN A 106 -5.13 0.80 -6.25
C GLN A 106 -5.13 -0.54 -5.48
N ASP A 107 -3.97 -0.90 -4.95
CA ASP A 107 -3.69 -2.15 -4.25
C ASP A 107 -3.95 -3.44 -5.06
N LYS A 108 -4.04 -3.35 -6.40
CA LYS A 108 -4.17 -4.53 -7.28
C LYS A 108 -2.84 -5.30 -7.42
N GLY A 109 -1.71 -4.64 -7.18
CA GLY A 109 -0.37 -5.22 -7.35
C GLY A 109 0.11 -5.26 -8.80
N ILE A 110 -0.75 -4.99 -9.77
CA ILE A 110 -0.45 -5.04 -11.21
C ILE A 110 -0.95 -3.76 -11.89
N VAL A 111 -0.18 -3.27 -12.85
CA VAL A 111 -0.53 -2.14 -13.74
C VAL A 111 -0.04 -2.50 -15.14
N ASN A 112 -0.93 -2.47 -16.14
CA ASN A 112 -0.61 -2.78 -17.55
C ASN A 112 0.17 -4.11 -17.70
N ASP A 113 -0.33 -5.17 -17.11
CA ASP A 113 0.25 -6.53 -17.10
C ASP A 113 1.66 -6.65 -16.51
N LYS A 114 2.09 -5.63 -15.76
CA LYS A 114 3.37 -5.63 -15.04
C LYS A 114 3.16 -5.49 -13.54
N TRP A 115 4.03 -6.10 -12.76
CA TRP A 115 4.01 -5.95 -11.31
C TRP A 115 4.26 -4.51 -10.91
N CYS A 116 3.36 -3.96 -10.09
CA CYS A 116 3.53 -2.64 -9.52
C CYS A 116 4.73 -2.60 -8.56
N GLN A 117 5.39 -1.46 -8.48
CA GLN A 117 6.52 -1.28 -7.54
C GLN A 117 6.15 -1.60 -6.08
N CYS A 118 4.91 -1.32 -5.67
CA CYS A 118 4.43 -1.66 -4.33
C CYS A 118 4.43 -3.18 -4.07
N PHE A 119 4.09 -4.00 -5.07
CA PHE A 119 4.13 -5.45 -4.98
C PHE A 119 5.55 -5.99 -5.03
N GLN A 120 6.40 -5.43 -5.91
CA GLN A 120 7.81 -5.79 -5.97
C GLN A 120 8.51 -5.53 -4.62
N LYS A 121 8.18 -4.39 -3.97
CA LYS A 121 8.69 -4.09 -2.62
C LYS A 121 8.24 -5.12 -1.59
N LEU A 122 6.95 -5.51 -1.58
CA LEU A 122 6.46 -6.57 -0.71
C LEU A 122 7.19 -7.89 -0.92
N LEU A 123 7.41 -8.26 -2.17
CA LEU A 123 8.12 -9.48 -2.52
C LEU A 123 9.57 -9.46 -2.02
N MET A 124 10.26 -8.33 -2.17
CA MET A 124 11.61 -8.15 -1.64
C MET A 124 11.64 -8.24 -0.10
N GLU A 125 10.66 -7.61 0.57
CA GLU A 125 10.55 -7.67 2.03
C GLU A 125 10.30 -9.09 2.54
N GLU A 126 9.43 -9.87 1.88
CA GLU A 126 9.19 -11.27 2.27
C GLU A 126 10.40 -12.16 2.01
N THR A 127 11.08 -11.96 0.89
CA THR A 127 12.32 -12.67 0.58
C THR A 127 13.40 -12.37 1.63
N ALA A 128 13.59 -11.10 1.98
CA ALA A 128 14.55 -10.69 3.00
C ALA A 128 14.19 -11.24 4.39
N ARG A 129 12.90 -11.24 4.76
CA ARG A 129 12.41 -11.77 6.03
C ARG A 129 12.71 -13.26 6.17
N GLU A 130 12.46 -14.03 5.12
CA GLU A 130 12.70 -15.47 5.14
C GLU A 130 14.18 -15.81 5.13
N LEU A 131 14.99 -15.08 4.36
CA LEU A 131 16.45 -15.23 4.40
C LEU A 131 17.00 -14.98 5.81
N ASN A 132 16.48 -13.94 6.49
CA ASN A 132 16.88 -13.63 7.85
C ASN A 132 16.41 -14.68 8.87
N ARG A 133 15.22 -15.26 8.66
CA ARG A 133 14.70 -16.33 9.54
C ARG A 133 15.49 -17.62 9.41
N ASN A 134 15.94 -17.95 8.21
CA ASN A 134 16.70 -19.17 7.93
C ASN A 134 18.21 -18.98 8.07
N SER A 135 18.68 -17.75 8.25
CA SER A 135 20.09 -17.46 8.50
C SER A 135 20.37 -17.47 10.00
N PRO A 136 21.33 -18.27 10.47
CA PRO A 136 21.76 -18.20 11.87
C PRO A 136 22.50 -16.89 12.20
N LEU A 137 22.78 -16.08 11.18
CA LEU A 137 23.34 -14.74 11.32
C LEU A 137 22.17 -13.78 11.55
N SER A 138 21.95 -13.36 12.80
CA SER A 138 21.20 -12.13 13.05
C SER A 138 21.82 -11.05 12.17
N LEU A 139 21.01 -10.26 11.46
CA LEU A 139 21.52 -9.12 10.70
C LEU A 139 22.36 -8.27 11.64
N SER A 140 23.68 -8.41 11.53
CA SER A 140 24.61 -7.57 12.25
C SER A 140 24.54 -6.19 11.61
N SER A 141 24.06 -5.20 12.36
CA SER A 141 24.16 -3.81 11.94
C SER A 141 25.57 -3.29 12.15
N PHE A 142 25.96 -2.21 11.48
CA PHE A 142 27.25 -1.57 11.71
C PHE A 142 27.42 -1.16 13.18
N GLU A 143 26.30 -0.79 13.86
CA GLU A 143 26.29 -0.44 15.28
C GLU A 143 26.56 -1.64 16.19
N SER A 144 26.23 -2.85 15.75
CA SER A 144 26.47 -4.09 16.48
C SER A 144 27.86 -4.70 16.22
N PHE A 145 28.68 -4.08 15.38
CA PHE A 145 30.02 -4.57 15.05
C PHE A 145 30.96 -4.48 16.25
N ARG A 146 31.50 -5.62 16.65
CA ARG A 146 32.28 -5.75 17.86
C ARG A 146 33.78 -5.66 17.55
N LEU A 147 34.35 -4.47 17.68
CA LEU A 147 35.79 -4.23 17.53
C LEU A 147 36.65 -4.89 18.65
N ASP A 148 36.04 -5.15 19.81
CA ASP A 148 36.72 -5.81 20.95
C ASP A 148 37.12 -7.26 20.66
N LEU A 149 36.52 -7.91 19.66
CA LEU A 149 36.90 -9.27 19.25
C LEU A 149 38.24 -9.31 18.48
N TYR A 150 38.76 -8.18 18.03
CA TYR A 150 40.02 -8.11 17.33
C TYR A 150 41.17 -7.73 18.28
N PRO A 151 42.33 -8.44 18.23
CA PRO A 151 43.44 -8.13 19.06
C PRO A 151 43.98 -6.72 18.87
N ASP A 152 44.27 -6.02 19.97
CA ASP A 152 44.89 -4.70 19.95
C ASP A 152 46.42 -4.77 20.13
N VAL A 153 47.02 -5.81 19.58
CA VAL A 153 48.47 -6.02 19.58
C VAL A 153 49.03 -5.55 18.24
N ILE A 154 50.04 -4.67 18.28
CA ILE A 154 50.68 -4.16 17.07
C ILE A 154 51.41 -5.30 16.36
N ASN A 155 51.03 -5.56 15.11
CA ASN A 155 51.73 -6.49 14.24
C ASN A 155 53.07 -5.85 13.81
N PRO A 156 54.23 -6.45 14.12
CA PRO A 156 55.53 -5.84 13.78
C PRO A 156 55.74 -5.59 12.28
N ALA A 157 55.17 -6.41 11.42
CA ALA A 157 55.28 -6.29 9.98
C ALA A 157 54.40 -5.17 9.42
N LEU A 158 53.19 -5.00 9.98
CA LEU A 158 52.18 -4.00 9.49
C LEU A 158 52.25 -2.68 10.26
N ARG A 159 52.90 -2.66 11.41
CA ARG A 159 53.01 -1.51 12.36
C ARG A 159 51.67 -0.97 12.86
N VAL A 160 50.62 -1.78 12.75
CA VAL A 160 49.26 -1.46 13.22
C VAL A 160 48.64 -2.71 13.84
N SER A 161 47.63 -2.52 14.71
CA SER A 161 46.87 -3.63 15.28
C SER A 161 45.75 -4.08 14.35
N GLU A 162 45.30 -5.31 14.45
CA GLU A 162 44.14 -5.83 13.71
C GLU A 162 42.85 -5.00 14.02
N ARG A 163 42.69 -4.61 15.28
CA ARG A 163 41.59 -3.75 15.72
C ARG A 163 41.59 -2.41 14.98
N ALA A 164 42.75 -1.77 14.85
CA ALA A 164 42.88 -0.50 14.13
C ALA A 164 42.62 -0.64 12.63
N ILE A 165 42.98 -1.78 12.02
CA ILE A 165 42.64 -2.08 10.62
C ILE A 165 41.14 -2.23 10.46
N MET A 166 40.48 -3.02 11.35
CA MET A 166 39.04 -3.27 11.28
C MET A 166 38.20 -2.02 11.58
N GLN A 167 38.67 -1.16 12.49
CA GLN A 167 38.03 0.14 12.72
C GLN A 167 38.04 1.01 11.45
N ARG A 168 39.18 1.12 10.79
CA ARG A 168 39.31 1.87 9.54
C ARG A 168 38.43 1.30 8.42
N ASN A 169 38.36 -0.03 8.31
CA ASN A 169 37.51 -0.70 7.36
C ASN A 169 36.02 -0.42 7.64
N LEU A 170 35.60 -0.48 8.90
CA LEU A 170 34.24 -0.17 9.34
C LEU A 170 33.85 1.28 8.99
N GLU A 171 34.72 2.23 9.29
CA GLU A 171 34.52 3.66 8.93
C GLU A 171 34.39 3.86 7.42
N SER A 172 35.27 3.21 6.63
CA SER A 172 35.24 3.28 5.17
C SER A 172 33.95 2.71 4.59
N VAL A 173 33.52 1.53 5.04
CA VAL A 173 32.30 0.87 4.55
C VAL A 173 31.07 1.65 4.98
N SER A 174 31.00 2.14 6.21
CA SER A 174 29.92 2.97 6.72
C SER A 174 29.79 4.25 5.90
N TYR A 175 30.90 4.91 5.57
CA TYR A 175 30.90 6.10 4.73
C TYR A 175 30.38 5.80 3.31
N THR A 176 30.85 4.73 2.66
CA THR A 176 30.46 4.39 1.29
C THR A 176 29.00 3.95 1.17
N HIS A 177 28.47 3.21 2.16
CA HIS A 177 27.08 2.76 2.13
C HIS A 177 26.05 3.81 2.56
N LEU A 178 26.41 4.75 3.44
CA LEU A 178 25.49 5.76 3.96
C LEU A 178 25.52 7.07 3.16
N THR A 179 26.61 7.36 2.46
CA THR A 179 26.80 8.68 1.79
C THR A 179 26.77 8.64 0.26
N LEU A 180 26.91 7.46 -0.35
CA LEU A 180 26.75 7.36 -1.79
C LEU A 180 25.25 7.43 -2.13
N PRO A 181 24.81 8.42 -2.95
CA PRO A 181 23.44 8.44 -3.42
C PRO A 181 23.20 7.18 -4.26
N THR A 182 22.21 6.39 -3.89
CA THR A 182 21.69 5.28 -4.71
C THR A 182 20.91 5.83 -5.91
N LYS A 183 21.52 6.71 -6.68
CA LYS A 183 21.05 7.11 -8.00
C LYS A 183 21.67 6.17 -9.03
N LEU A 184 21.03 5.03 -9.23
CA LEU A 184 21.02 4.39 -10.54
C LEU A 184 19.98 5.14 -11.38
N GLU A 185 20.41 6.24 -12.00
CA GLU A 185 19.73 6.78 -13.17
C GLU A 185 20.11 5.87 -14.34
N VAL A 186 19.15 5.08 -14.81
CA VAL A 186 19.12 4.50 -16.14
C VAL A 186 17.76 4.84 -16.75
#